data_c5518d9c589e59f75491cb5daedad934
#
_entry.id   c5518d9c589e59f75491cb5daedad934
#
_cell.length_a   1.000
_cell.length_b   1.000
_cell.length_c   1.000
_cell.angle_alpha   90.00
_cell.angle_beta   90.00
_cell.angle_gamma   90.00
#
_symmetry.space_group_name_H-M   'P 1'
#
loop_
_entity.id
_entity.type
_entity.pdbx_description
1 polymer ?
#
loop_
_entity_poly.entity_id
_entity_poly.type
_entity_poly.pdbx_seq_one_letter_code
_entity_poly.pdbx_strand_id
1 'polypeptide(L)'
;PRTLRRVTERASGRPEERVISRLLLRAMQRARYDERPLGHYGLALSDYCHFTSPIRRYPDLMVHRILKWHLHGQFTPARRARLHTSLPALAVETSDAERRAMEAERAVEDVKRCEYMQGQLGETFDGVISGVTGGGFYVELDNTAEGFVSLRTLTDDWYRPELRRYRIVGERSGRVLRLGDRVRVQVARVDADTATIDLLLKPGYNTKRIYDPARKEGRRHGGQTRRKGARAKQKGKA
;
A
#
# COMPACT_ATOMS: atom_id res chain seq x y z
N PRO A 1 0.43 1.07 18.34
CA PRO A 1 1.78 0.67 17.95
C PRO A 1 2.04 -0.84 18.08
N ARG A 2 1.74 -1.49 19.23
CA ARG A 2 2.05 -2.92 19.46
C ARG A 2 1.40 -3.86 18.43
N THR A 3 0.16 -3.61 18.03
CA THR A 3 -0.55 -4.44 17.02
C THR A 3 0.09 -4.33 15.65
N LEU A 4 0.43 -3.12 15.19
CA LEU A 4 1.11 -2.91 13.92
C LEU A 4 2.47 -3.61 13.91
N ARG A 5 3.28 -3.41 14.94
CA ARG A 5 4.57 -4.07 15.08
C ARG A 5 4.46 -5.59 14.97
N ARG A 6 3.50 -6.21 15.66
CA ARG A 6 3.25 -7.67 15.55
C ARG A 6 2.89 -8.11 14.14
N VAL A 7 2.11 -7.32 13.41
CA VAL A 7 1.74 -7.64 12.02
C VAL A 7 2.96 -7.53 11.12
N THR A 8 3.76 -6.46 11.26
CA THR A 8 4.99 -6.26 10.48
C THR A 8 6.01 -7.36 10.77
N GLU A 9 6.24 -7.72 12.04
CA GLU A 9 7.15 -8.80 12.43
C GLU A 9 6.71 -10.17 11.86
N ARG A 10 5.40 -10.43 11.83
CA ARG A 10 4.86 -11.66 11.23
C ARG A 10 4.96 -11.69 9.71
N ALA A 11 4.96 -10.54 9.08
CA ALA A 11 5.07 -10.40 7.62
C ALA A 11 6.53 -10.41 7.16
N SER A 12 7.47 -10.05 8.02
CA SER A 12 8.89 -9.88 7.69
C SER A 12 9.49 -11.16 7.10
N GLY A 13 10.23 -11.00 6.00
CA GLY A 13 10.84 -12.09 5.24
C GLY A 13 9.86 -12.92 4.38
N ARG A 14 8.58 -12.59 4.37
CA ARG A 14 7.57 -13.25 3.52
C ARG A 14 7.37 -12.52 2.20
N PRO A 15 6.97 -13.23 1.13
CA PRO A 15 6.66 -12.59 -0.15
C PRO A 15 5.60 -11.48 -0.05
N GLU A 16 4.69 -11.59 0.94
CA GLU A 16 3.59 -10.65 1.14
C GLU A 16 3.98 -9.42 1.99
N GLU A 17 5.20 -9.33 2.50
CA GLU A 17 5.65 -8.26 3.41
C GLU A 17 5.38 -6.86 2.84
N ARG A 18 5.74 -6.62 1.56
CA ARG A 18 5.52 -5.33 0.88
C ARG A 18 4.04 -4.97 0.80
N VAL A 19 3.20 -5.95 0.48
CA VAL A 19 1.74 -5.77 0.38
C VAL A 19 1.15 -5.41 1.73
N ILE A 20 1.49 -6.18 2.76
CA ILE A 20 1.01 -5.97 4.13
C ILE A 20 1.44 -4.60 4.64
N SER A 21 2.71 -4.22 4.43
CA SER A 21 3.22 -2.90 4.82
C SER A 21 2.48 -1.76 4.12
N ARG A 22 2.20 -1.88 2.82
CA ARG A 22 1.44 -0.88 2.05
C ARG A 22 -0.02 -0.78 2.54
N LEU A 23 -0.68 -1.91 2.81
CA LEU A 23 -2.04 -1.92 3.36
C LEU A 23 -2.10 -1.32 4.76
N LEU A 24 -1.11 -1.61 5.60
CA LEU A 24 -0.99 -1.01 6.94
C LEU A 24 -0.86 0.52 6.84
N LEU A 25 0.03 1.02 5.97
CA LEU A 25 0.19 2.46 5.75
C LEU A 25 -1.10 3.11 5.25
N ARG A 26 -1.83 2.47 4.34
CA ARG A 26 -3.14 2.97 3.86
C ARG A 26 -4.23 2.98 4.94
N ALA A 27 -4.17 2.05 5.88
CA ALA A 27 -5.12 1.96 7.00
C ALA A 27 -4.82 2.98 8.11
N MET A 28 -3.63 3.58 8.14
CA MET A 28 -3.28 4.60 9.12
C MET A 28 -3.94 5.94 8.78
N GLN A 29 -4.41 6.63 9.81
CA GLN A 29 -4.86 8.01 9.66
C GLN A 29 -3.68 8.90 9.27
N ARG A 30 -3.95 9.88 8.40
CA ARG A 30 -2.96 10.89 8.05
C ARG A 30 -2.65 11.75 9.28
N ALA A 31 -1.39 12.13 9.43
CA ALA A 31 -0.98 13.10 10.43
C ALA A 31 -1.66 14.44 10.14
N ARG A 32 -2.01 15.16 11.19
CA ARG A 32 -2.57 16.50 11.14
C ARG A 32 -2.04 17.31 12.32
N TYR A 33 -2.02 18.61 12.19
CA TYR A 33 -1.83 19.51 13.31
C TYR A 33 -3.11 19.60 14.14
N ASP A 34 -2.96 19.63 15.45
CA ASP A 34 -4.06 19.77 16.40
C ASP A 34 -3.53 20.55 17.61
N GLU A 35 -4.36 21.40 18.22
CA GLU A 35 -3.99 22.16 19.40
C GLU A 35 -3.94 21.29 20.66
N ARG A 36 -4.54 20.12 20.61
CA ARG A 36 -4.59 19.16 21.74
C ARG A 36 -3.41 18.20 21.68
N PRO A 37 -2.89 17.74 22.81
CA PRO A 37 -1.81 16.77 22.87
C PRO A 37 -2.34 15.36 22.55
N LEU A 38 -2.53 15.05 21.27
CA LEU A 38 -3.03 13.75 20.81
C LEU A 38 -1.92 12.67 20.75
N GLY A 39 -0.68 13.06 20.97
CA GLY A 39 0.48 12.19 20.79
C GLY A 39 0.79 11.87 19.32
N HIS A 40 1.77 11.06 19.10
CA HIS A 40 2.17 10.59 17.77
C HIS A 40 2.16 9.06 17.71
N TYR A 41 1.14 8.48 17.10
CA TYR A 41 0.94 7.02 17.08
C TYR A 41 2.12 6.26 16.46
N GLY A 42 2.65 6.74 15.32
CA GLY A 42 3.75 6.06 14.60
C GLY A 42 5.08 6.09 15.36
N LEU A 43 5.33 7.16 16.14
CA LEU A 43 6.51 7.27 16.99
C LEU A 43 6.30 6.71 18.41
N ALA A 44 5.06 6.33 18.74
CA ALA A 44 4.66 5.87 20.07
C ALA A 44 4.99 6.89 21.20
N LEU A 45 4.83 8.18 20.91
CA LEU A 45 5.05 9.27 21.85
C LEU A 45 3.71 9.82 22.34
N SER A 46 3.58 10.08 23.64
CA SER A 46 2.42 10.74 24.26
C SER A 46 2.33 12.21 23.90
N ASP A 47 3.49 12.87 23.81
CA ASP A 47 3.63 14.27 23.50
C ASP A 47 4.58 14.45 22.34
N TYR A 48 4.17 15.22 21.35
CA TYR A 48 4.96 15.45 20.16
C TYR A 48 4.55 16.76 19.50
N CYS A 49 5.52 17.53 19.06
CA CYS A 49 5.29 18.68 18.20
C CYS A 49 6.41 18.81 17.16
N HIS A 50 6.09 19.43 16.06
CA HIS A 50 7.10 19.90 15.12
C HIS A 50 7.78 21.14 15.72
N PHE A 51 9.11 21.23 15.61
CA PHE A 51 9.88 22.29 16.24
C PHE A 51 11.04 22.80 15.40
N THR A 52 11.65 21.95 14.57
CA THR A 52 12.98 22.19 14.00
C THR A 52 12.99 22.96 12.67
N SER A 53 11.83 23.25 12.08
CA SER A 53 11.75 23.88 10.75
C SER A 53 10.81 25.09 10.70
N PRO A 54 10.98 26.13 11.55
CA PRO A 54 10.06 27.27 11.63
C PRO A 54 10.06 28.17 10.39
N ILE A 55 11.04 28.04 9.49
CA ILE A 55 11.10 28.79 8.22
C ILE A 55 10.01 28.32 7.25
N ARG A 56 9.75 27.01 7.19
CA ARG A 56 8.83 26.41 6.20
C ARG A 56 7.56 25.80 6.82
N ARG A 57 7.52 25.63 8.15
CA ARG A 57 6.34 25.10 8.84
C ARG A 57 5.83 26.11 9.87
N TYR A 58 4.67 26.66 9.60
CA TYR A 58 4.07 27.64 10.49
C TYR A 58 3.77 27.11 11.92
N PRO A 59 3.35 25.85 12.12
CA PRO A 59 3.19 25.30 13.47
C PRO A 59 4.47 25.35 14.30
N ASP A 60 5.64 25.08 13.72
CA ASP A 60 6.93 25.19 14.40
C ASP A 60 7.16 26.64 14.87
N LEU A 61 6.88 27.61 14.01
CA LEU A 61 7.01 29.03 14.35
C LEU A 61 6.08 29.43 15.50
N MET A 62 4.86 28.88 15.51
CA MET A 62 3.91 29.12 16.62
C MET A 62 4.42 28.54 17.94
N VAL A 63 4.94 27.33 17.92
CA VAL A 63 5.56 26.71 19.12
C VAL A 63 6.74 27.57 19.61
N HIS A 64 7.63 28.05 18.72
CA HIS A 64 8.70 28.97 19.09
C HIS A 64 8.20 30.27 19.71
N ARG A 65 7.14 30.87 19.15
CA ARG A 65 6.54 32.10 19.71
C ARG A 65 5.94 31.89 21.10
N ILE A 66 5.19 30.81 21.27
CA ILE A 66 4.55 30.47 22.56
C ILE A 66 5.63 30.18 23.61
N LEU A 67 6.68 29.43 23.25
CA LEU A 67 7.78 29.12 24.13
C LEU A 67 8.53 30.39 24.55
N LYS A 68 8.83 31.30 23.61
CA LYS A 68 9.46 32.60 23.93
C LYS A 68 8.60 33.43 24.90
N TRP A 69 7.30 33.52 24.68
CA TRP A 69 6.41 34.24 25.61
C TRP A 69 6.43 33.60 26.99
N HIS A 70 6.47 32.27 27.07
CA HIS A 70 6.54 31.57 28.35
C HIS A 70 7.88 31.88 29.09
N LEU A 71 9.00 31.71 28.39
CA LEU A 71 10.34 31.94 28.96
C LEU A 71 10.55 33.39 29.41
N HIS A 72 9.96 34.35 28.72
CA HIS A 72 10.10 35.78 29.12
C HIS A 72 8.97 36.27 30.06
N GLY A 73 8.17 35.37 30.63
CA GLY A 73 7.07 35.74 31.54
C GLY A 73 5.93 36.52 30.86
N GLN A 74 5.86 36.49 29.53
CA GLN A 74 4.89 37.24 28.73
C GLN A 74 3.67 36.41 28.35
N PHE A 75 3.57 35.16 28.81
CA PHE A 75 2.42 34.28 28.52
C PHE A 75 1.25 34.58 29.45
N THR A 76 0.57 35.70 29.22
CA THR A 76 -0.53 36.21 30.05
C THR A 76 -1.84 35.41 29.84
N PRO A 77 -2.78 35.44 30.80
CA PRO A 77 -4.10 34.82 30.63
C PRO A 77 -4.85 35.30 29.38
N ALA A 78 -4.74 36.57 29.03
CA ALA A 78 -5.36 37.16 27.85
C ALA A 78 -4.78 36.55 26.54
N ARG A 79 -3.42 36.39 26.47
CA ARG A 79 -2.78 35.69 25.33
C ARG A 79 -3.23 34.24 25.24
N ARG A 80 -3.29 33.54 26.38
CA ARG A 80 -3.75 32.15 26.43
C ARG A 80 -5.17 32.01 25.89
N ALA A 81 -6.09 32.85 26.33
CA ALA A 81 -7.48 32.86 25.85
C ALA A 81 -7.56 33.10 24.35
N ARG A 82 -6.78 34.07 23.83
CA ARG A 82 -6.72 34.36 22.39
C ARG A 82 -6.21 33.15 21.59
N LEU A 83 -5.17 32.48 22.08
CA LEU A 83 -4.62 31.28 21.42
C LEU A 83 -5.64 30.14 21.41
N HIS A 84 -6.33 29.89 22.52
CA HIS A 84 -7.40 28.88 22.57
C HIS A 84 -8.48 29.09 21.49
N THR A 85 -8.78 30.34 21.16
CA THR A 85 -9.76 30.66 20.12
C THR A 85 -9.19 30.51 18.72
N SER A 86 -7.90 30.82 18.50
CA SER A 86 -7.31 30.89 17.15
C SER A 86 -6.60 29.60 16.71
N LEU A 87 -6.04 28.83 17.63
CA LEU A 87 -5.24 27.65 17.30
C LEU A 87 -6.03 26.54 16.58
N PRO A 88 -7.31 26.24 16.92
CA PRO A 88 -8.05 25.21 16.21
C PRO A 88 -8.18 25.48 14.71
N ALA A 89 -8.55 26.70 14.33
CA ALA A 89 -8.67 27.10 12.93
C ALA A 89 -7.31 27.08 12.23
N LEU A 90 -6.26 27.57 12.91
CA LEU A 90 -4.90 27.57 12.39
C LEU A 90 -4.36 26.14 12.17
N ALA A 91 -4.67 25.20 13.05
CA ALA A 91 -4.27 23.80 12.92
C ALA A 91 -4.90 23.15 11.67
N VAL A 92 -6.16 23.43 11.40
CA VAL A 92 -6.85 22.97 10.18
C VAL A 92 -6.22 23.59 8.94
N GLU A 93 -6.06 24.90 8.91
CA GLU A 93 -5.49 25.62 7.77
C GLU A 93 -4.08 25.15 7.42
N THR A 94 -3.21 24.98 8.43
CA THR A 94 -1.85 24.50 8.21
C THR A 94 -1.79 23.05 7.77
N SER A 95 -2.69 22.19 8.28
CA SER A 95 -2.80 20.80 7.82
C SER A 95 -3.25 20.72 6.34
N ASP A 96 -4.18 21.57 5.95
CA ASP A 96 -4.66 21.65 4.57
C ASP A 96 -3.58 22.23 3.63
N ALA A 97 -2.83 23.23 4.09
CA ALA A 97 -1.71 23.80 3.33
C ALA A 97 -0.60 22.76 3.10
N GLU A 98 -0.23 22.00 4.12
CA GLU A 98 0.74 20.92 4.00
C GLU A 98 0.29 19.85 3.02
N ARG A 99 -0.99 19.46 3.09
CA ARG A 99 -1.56 18.49 2.15
C ARG A 99 -1.47 18.97 0.70
N ARG A 100 -1.86 20.23 0.43
CA ARG A 100 -1.75 20.82 -0.92
C ARG A 100 -0.31 20.87 -1.40
N ALA A 101 0.64 21.23 -0.53
CA ALA A 101 2.06 21.24 -0.88
C ALA A 101 2.57 19.84 -1.26
N MET A 102 2.22 18.81 -0.47
CA MET A 102 2.59 17.42 -0.78
C MET A 102 1.94 16.90 -2.07
N GLU A 103 0.69 17.29 -2.35
CA GLU A 103 0.00 16.92 -3.59
C GLU A 103 0.66 17.58 -4.81
N ALA A 104 1.06 18.85 -4.68
CA ALA A 104 1.80 19.55 -5.74
C ALA A 104 3.19 18.94 -5.97
N GLU A 105 3.93 18.61 -4.91
CA GLU A 105 5.24 17.94 -5.00
C GLU A 105 5.12 16.60 -5.75
N ARG A 106 4.14 15.76 -5.38
CA ARG A 106 3.88 14.49 -6.07
C ARG A 106 3.54 14.68 -7.53
N ALA A 107 2.68 15.65 -7.85
CA ALA A 107 2.31 15.92 -9.23
C ALA A 107 3.54 16.30 -10.08
N VAL A 108 4.45 17.11 -9.55
CA VAL A 108 5.72 17.46 -10.23
C VAL A 108 6.60 16.22 -10.40
N GLU A 109 6.73 15.39 -9.37
CA GLU A 109 7.49 14.13 -9.47
C GLU A 109 6.91 13.19 -10.52
N ASP A 110 5.58 13.06 -10.60
CA ASP A 110 4.91 12.18 -11.56
C ASP A 110 5.14 12.68 -13.00
N VAL A 111 5.08 14.00 -13.24
CA VAL A 111 5.47 14.59 -14.54
C VAL A 111 6.92 14.28 -14.88
N LYS A 112 7.86 14.46 -13.92
CA LYS A 112 9.28 14.17 -14.15
C LYS A 112 9.55 12.68 -14.41
N ARG A 113 8.83 11.81 -13.75
CA ARG A 113 8.88 10.36 -14.04
C ARG A 113 8.38 10.07 -15.46
N CYS A 114 7.30 10.71 -15.89
CA CYS A 114 6.79 10.56 -17.25
C CYS A 114 7.77 11.09 -18.29
N GLU A 115 8.36 12.28 -18.12
CA GLU A 115 9.40 12.81 -19.00
C GLU A 115 10.56 11.81 -19.15
N TYR A 116 11.04 11.23 -18.06
CA TYR A 116 12.09 10.20 -18.10
C TYR A 116 11.63 8.96 -18.86
N MET A 117 10.40 8.49 -18.61
CA MET A 117 9.86 7.29 -19.24
C MET A 117 9.50 7.45 -20.71
N GLN A 118 9.36 8.68 -21.22
CA GLN A 118 9.22 8.92 -22.68
C GLN A 118 10.42 8.39 -23.48
N GLY A 119 11.63 8.49 -22.94
CA GLY A 119 12.82 7.91 -23.54
C GLY A 119 12.90 6.38 -23.48
N GLN A 120 11.96 5.74 -22.80
CA GLN A 120 11.92 4.29 -22.56
C GLN A 120 10.74 3.59 -23.28
N LEU A 121 10.12 4.26 -24.25
CA LEU A 121 9.01 3.70 -25.03
C LEU A 121 9.44 2.39 -25.72
N GLY A 122 8.63 1.34 -25.56
CA GLY A 122 8.90 0.02 -26.11
C GLY A 122 9.82 -0.86 -25.25
N GLU A 123 10.51 -0.30 -24.26
CA GLU A 123 11.38 -1.03 -23.34
C GLU A 123 10.56 -1.90 -22.37
N THR A 124 11.20 -2.97 -21.89
CA THR A 124 10.57 -3.95 -21.00
C THR A 124 11.20 -3.88 -19.61
N PHE A 125 10.36 -3.78 -18.61
CA PHE A 125 10.75 -3.67 -17.20
C PHE A 125 10.14 -4.80 -16.37
N ASP A 126 10.84 -5.18 -15.32
CA ASP A 126 10.27 -5.94 -14.23
C ASP A 126 9.64 -4.98 -13.22
N GLY A 127 8.56 -5.41 -12.59
CA GLY A 127 7.85 -4.59 -11.62
C GLY A 127 6.96 -5.42 -10.72
N VAL A 128 6.28 -4.74 -9.81
CA VAL A 128 5.38 -5.33 -8.82
C VAL A 128 4.00 -4.71 -8.93
N ILE A 129 2.95 -5.51 -8.91
CA ILE A 129 1.57 -5.00 -8.89
C ILE A 129 1.37 -4.19 -7.61
N SER A 130 1.19 -2.88 -7.76
CA SER A 130 1.10 -1.89 -6.69
C SER A 130 -0.33 -1.53 -6.32
N GLY A 131 -1.28 -1.80 -7.23
CA GLY A 131 -2.68 -1.50 -7.02
C GLY A 131 -3.59 -2.26 -7.97
N VAL A 132 -4.81 -2.61 -7.53
CA VAL A 132 -5.84 -3.28 -8.34
C VAL A 132 -7.09 -2.43 -8.37
N THR A 133 -7.62 -2.18 -9.56
CA THR A 133 -8.83 -1.40 -9.82
C THR A 133 -9.84 -2.18 -10.67
N GLY A 134 -11.02 -1.62 -10.86
CA GLY A 134 -12.03 -2.23 -11.74
C GLY A 134 -11.65 -2.27 -13.22
N GLY A 135 -10.78 -1.37 -13.67
CA GLY A 135 -10.33 -1.26 -15.06
C GLY A 135 -8.99 -1.91 -15.36
N GLY A 136 -8.23 -2.33 -14.35
CA GLY A 136 -6.88 -2.86 -14.51
C GLY A 136 -6.09 -2.86 -13.22
N PHE A 137 -4.78 -2.82 -13.37
CA PHE A 137 -3.86 -2.78 -12.23
C PHE A 137 -2.67 -1.87 -12.49
N TYR A 138 -2.18 -1.28 -11.43
CA TYR A 138 -0.96 -0.49 -11.43
C TYR A 138 0.25 -1.38 -11.19
N VAL A 139 1.35 -1.04 -11.83
CA VAL A 139 2.64 -1.73 -11.66
C VAL A 139 3.69 -0.69 -11.32
N GLU A 140 4.34 -0.85 -10.18
CA GLU A 140 5.52 -0.12 -9.80
C GLU A 140 6.75 -0.84 -10.39
N LEU A 141 7.47 -0.16 -11.27
CA LEU A 141 8.67 -0.66 -11.93
C LEU A 141 9.87 -0.62 -10.97
N ASP A 142 10.94 -1.34 -11.28
CA ASP A 142 12.16 -1.36 -10.46
C ASP A 142 12.83 0.04 -10.37
N ASN A 143 12.58 0.93 -11.35
CA ASN A 143 13.02 2.34 -11.34
C ASN A 143 12.06 3.29 -10.60
N THR A 144 11.10 2.77 -9.85
CA THR A 144 10.08 3.50 -9.07
C THR A 144 8.99 4.23 -9.86
N ALA A 145 9.01 4.18 -11.21
CA ALA A 145 7.91 4.68 -12.01
C ALA A 145 6.70 3.75 -11.84
N GLU A 146 5.49 4.31 -11.78
CA GLU A 146 4.25 3.54 -11.71
C GLU A 146 3.46 3.73 -13.01
N GLY A 147 3.03 2.62 -13.61
CA GLY A 147 2.21 2.65 -14.83
C GLY A 147 0.98 1.75 -14.69
N PHE A 148 0.05 1.89 -15.61
CA PHE A 148 -1.24 1.22 -15.61
C PHE A 148 -1.33 0.16 -16.71
N VAL A 149 -1.74 -1.05 -16.33
CA VAL A 149 -2.11 -2.12 -17.27
C VAL A 149 -3.63 -2.22 -17.31
N SER A 150 -4.23 -1.89 -18.45
CA SER A 150 -5.66 -2.00 -18.66
C SER A 150 -6.07 -3.46 -18.86
N LEU A 151 -7.22 -3.89 -18.29
CA LEU A 151 -7.79 -5.21 -18.56
C LEU A 151 -8.10 -5.41 -20.06
N ARG A 152 -8.39 -4.34 -20.79
CA ARG A 152 -8.68 -4.38 -22.23
C ARG A 152 -7.46 -4.80 -23.06
N THR A 153 -6.25 -4.64 -22.54
CA THR A 153 -5.00 -5.04 -23.22
C THR A 153 -4.62 -6.50 -22.98
N LEU A 154 -5.31 -7.17 -22.05
CA LEU A 154 -5.12 -8.59 -21.77
C LEU A 154 -5.99 -9.42 -22.71
N THR A 155 -5.40 -9.93 -23.80
CA THR A 155 -6.13 -10.62 -24.86
C THR A 155 -6.15 -12.15 -24.70
N ASP A 156 -5.43 -12.67 -23.71
CA ASP A 156 -5.29 -14.11 -23.47
C ASP A 156 -6.47 -14.73 -22.73
N ASP A 157 -7.24 -13.92 -21.98
CA ASP A 157 -8.41 -14.37 -21.22
C ASP A 157 -9.38 -13.20 -20.93
N TRP A 158 -10.56 -13.52 -20.41
CA TRP A 158 -11.45 -12.57 -19.77
C TRP A 158 -11.09 -12.43 -18.30
N TYR A 159 -10.79 -11.21 -17.88
CA TYR A 159 -10.29 -10.95 -16.54
C TYR A 159 -11.32 -10.22 -15.69
N ARG A 160 -11.66 -10.81 -14.54
CA ARG A 160 -12.60 -10.24 -13.57
C ARG A 160 -11.86 -9.70 -12.34
N PRO A 161 -12.00 -8.41 -12.00
CA PRO A 161 -11.41 -7.83 -10.80
C PRO A 161 -12.18 -8.25 -9.53
N GLU A 162 -11.45 -8.72 -8.52
CA GLU A 162 -11.94 -9.01 -7.18
C GLU A 162 -11.34 -8.01 -6.19
N LEU A 163 -11.87 -6.78 -6.16
CA LEU A 163 -11.30 -5.66 -5.42
C LEU A 163 -11.13 -5.93 -3.92
N ARG A 164 -12.09 -6.63 -3.29
CA ARG A 164 -12.00 -7.00 -1.86
C ARG A 164 -10.84 -7.95 -1.55
N ARG A 165 -10.34 -8.65 -2.55
CA ARG A 165 -9.23 -9.60 -2.44
C ARG A 165 -7.95 -9.07 -3.10
N TYR A 166 -7.95 -7.82 -3.55
CA TYR A 166 -6.83 -7.17 -4.23
C TYR A 166 -6.23 -8.02 -5.35
N ARG A 167 -7.10 -8.61 -6.21
CA ARG A 167 -6.68 -9.50 -7.28
C ARG A 167 -7.57 -9.41 -8.51
N ILE A 168 -7.04 -9.89 -9.61
CA ILE A 168 -7.73 -10.06 -10.89
C ILE A 168 -7.63 -11.53 -11.27
N VAL A 169 -8.73 -12.12 -11.72
CA VAL A 169 -8.83 -13.56 -12.02
C VAL A 169 -9.27 -13.75 -13.46
N GLY A 170 -8.50 -14.52 -14.23
CA GLY A 170 -8.86 -14.98 -15.57
C GLY A 170 -9.94 -16.06 -15.48
N GLU A 171 -11.04 -15.87 -16.21
CA GLU A 171 -12.24 -16.72 -16.11
C GLU A 171 -12.00 -18.12 -16.68
N ARG A 172 -11.26 -18.23 -17.79
CA ARG A 172 -10.98 -19.52 -18.43
C ARG A 172 -9.71 -20.17 -17.92
N SER A 173 -8.64 -19.38 -17.80
CA SER A 173 -7.32 -19.89 -17.41
C SER A 173 -7.19 -20.12 -15.91
N GLY A 174 -8.02 -19.47 -15.09
CA GLY A 174 -7.84 -19.41 -13.64
C GLY A 174 -6.56 -18.67 -13.21
N ARG A 175 -5.92 -17.94 -14.13
CA ARG A 175 -4.74 -17.13 -13.84
C ARG A 175 -5.10 -16.02 -12.86
N VAL A 176 -4.29 -15.85 -11.84
CA VAL A 176 -4.54 -14.83 -10.80
C VAL A 176 -3.38 -13.85 -10.78
N LEU A 177 -3.71 -12.56 -10.89
CA LEU A 177 -2.81 -11.42 -10.73
C LEU A 177 -3.19 -10.73 -9.42
N ARG A 178 -2.26 -10.62 -8.49
CA ARG A 178 -2.50 -10.09 -7.14
C ARG A 178 -1.63 -8.89 -6.85
N LEU A 179 -2.10 -8.07 -5.96
CA LEU A 179 -1.27 -7.05 -5.32
C LEU A 179 0.01 -7.69 -4.76
N GLY A 180 1.18 -7.18 -5.15
CA GLY A 180 2.49 -7.69 -4.75
C GLY A 180 3.09 -8.75 -5.68
N ASP A 181 2.36 -9.25 -6.68
CA ASP A 181 2.93 -10.18 -7.66
C ASP A 181 3.96 -9.46 -8.56
N ARG A 182 5.06 -10.14 -8.84
CA ARG A 182 6.04 -9.68 -9.83
C ARG A 182 5.52 -9.93 -11.22
N VAL A 183 5.66 -8.94 -12.08
CA VAL A 183 5.23 -8.98 -13.48
C VAL A 183 6.29 -8.35 -14.37
N ARG A 184 6.31 -8.76 -15.63
CA ARG A 184 7.10 -8.12 -16.69
C ARG A 184 6.16 -7.33 -17.59
N VAL A 185 6.48 -6.08 -17.81
CA VAL A 185 5.66 -5.16 -18.58
C VAL A 185 6.50 -4.38 -19.59
N GLN A 186 5.86 -3.97 -20.67
CA GLN A 186 6.45 -3.10 -21.68
C GLN A 186 5.79 -1.72 -21.61
N VAL A 187 6.58 -0.66 -21.75
CA VAL A 187 6.07 0.71 -21.84
C VAL A 187 5.42 0.89 -23.20
N ALA A 188 4.10 1.11 -23.22
CA ALA A 188 3.33 1.23 -24.46
C ALA A 188 3.08 2.69 -24.85
N ARG A 189 2.77 3.52 -23.85
CA ARG A 189 2.49 4.94 -24.05
C ARG A 189 2.90 5.70 -22.79
N VAL A 190 3.41 6.90 -22.99
CA VAL A 190 3.67 7.86 -21.92
C VAL A 190 3.06 9.19 -22.32
N ASP A 191 2.29 9.76 -21.43
CA ASP A 191 1.63 11.04 -21.60
C ASP A 191 2.07 11.94 -20.43
N ALA A 192 2.94 12.92 -20.75
CA ALA A 192 3.48 13.83 -19.74
C ALA A 192 2.46 14.87 -19.29
N ASP A 193 1.49 15.22 -20.14
CA ASP A 193 0.49 16.24 -19.81
C ASP A 193 -0.49 15.73 -18.75
N THR A 194 -0.84 14.44 -18.83
CA THR A 194 -1.71 13.76 -17.87
C THR A 194 -0.93 12.98 -16.80
N ALA A 195 0.40 13.01 -16.88
CA ALA A 195 1.31 12.25 -16.01
C ALA A 195 0.93 10.75 -15.92
N THR A 196 0.65 10.13 -17.07
CA THR A 196 0.23 8.72 -17.16
C THR A 196 1.19 7.87 -17.98
N ILE A 197 1.40 6.63 -17.53
CA ILE A 197 2.21 5.63 -18.21
C ILE A 197 1.34 4.39 -18.44
N ASP A 198 1.09 4.06 -19.71
CA ASP A 198 0.37 2.85 -20.07
C ASP A 198 1.37 1.71 -20.31
N LEU A 199 1.08 0.58 -19.69
CA LEU A 199 1.92 -0.61 -19.74
C LEU A 199 1.16 -1.78 -20.37
N LEU A 200 1.90 -2.64 -21.09
CA LEU A 200 1.42 -3.93 -21.60
C LEU A 200 2.05 -5.08 -20.82
N LEU A 201 1.22 -5.98 -20.31
CA LEU A 201 1.72 -7.20 -19.66
C LEU A 201 2.38 -8.12 -20.66
N LYS A 202 3.62 -8.54 -20.38
CA LYS A 202 4.33 -9.52 -21.21
C LYS A 202 4.12 -10.95 -20.72
N PRO A 203 3.98 -11.93 -21.62
CA PRO A 203 3.99 -13.34 -21.25
C PRO A 203 5.37 -13.74 -20.67
N GLY A 204 5.39 -14.63 -19.71
CA GLY A 204 6.64 -15.26 -19.24
C GLY A 204 6.98 -15.10 -17.76
N TYR A 205 6.32 -14.23 -17.00
CA TYR A 205 6.44 -14.31 -15.55
C TYR A 205 5.47 -15.37 -15.00
N ASN A 206 6.07 -16.40 -14.42
CA ASN A 206 5.35 -17.45 -13.72
C ASN A 206 4.70 -16.80 -12.47
N THR A 207 3.48 -16.30 -12.60
CA THR A 207 2.60 -16.15 -11.45
C THR A 207 2.42 -17.57 -10.92
N LYS A 208 3.32 -17.97 -9.99
CA LYS A 208 3.20 -19.28 -9.32
C LYS A 208 1.75 -19.43 -8.93
N ARG A 209 1.13 -20.55 -9.38
CA ARG A 209 -0.20 -20.96 -8.93
C ARG A 209 -0.19 -20.86 -7.42
N ILE A 210 -0.79 -19.82 -6.92
CA ILE A 210 -0.81 -19.57 -5.48
C ILE A 210 -1.71 -20.64 -4.89
N TYR A 211 -1.16 -21.29 -3.88
CA TYR A 211 -1.82 -22.17 -2.95
C TYR A 211 -3.29 -21.83 -2.77
N ASP A 212 -4.17 -22.69 -3.30
CA ASP A 212 -5.60 -22.65 -3.05
C ASP A 212 -5.88 -23.51 -1.80
N PRO A 213 -6.16 -22.89 -0.63
CA PRO A 213 -6.49 -23.64 0.58
C PRO A 213 -7.70 -24.56 0.43
N ALA A 214 -8.67 -24.23 -0.45
CA ALA A 214 -9.84 -25.04 -0.71
C ALA A 214 -9.52 -26.36 -1.43
N ARG A 215 -8.37 -26.47 -2.11
CA ARG A 215 -7.97 -27.68 -2.84
C ARG A 215 -7.38 -28.76 -1.93
N LYS A 216 -7.04 -28.47 -0.67
CA LYS A 216 -6.55 -29.47 0.31
C LYS A 216 -7.67 -30.21 1.03
N GLU A 217 -8.86 -29.65 1.14
CA GLU A 217 -9.96 -30.34 1.82
C GLU A 217 -10.58 -31.48 0.98
N GLY A 218 -10.53 -31.40 -0.35
CA GLY A 218 -11.07 -32.44 -1.24
C GLY A 218 -10.23 -33.72 -1.35
N ARG A 219 -9.00 -33.77 -0.80
CA ARG A 219 -8.12 -34.96 -0.88
C ARG A 219 -8.03 -35.79 0.41
N ARG A 220 -8.69 -35.38 1.49
CA ARG A 220 -8.66 -36.13 2.76
C ARG A 220 -9.84 -37.09 2.99
N HIS A 221 -10.81 -37.14 2.08
CA HIS A 221 -11.99 -38.04 2.24
C HIS A 221 -12.06 -39.21 1.26
N GLY A 222 -10.96 -39.59 0.59
CA GLY A 222 -10.93 -40.69 -0.37
C GLY A 222 -9.98 -41.83 -0.06
N GLY A 223 -9.69 -42.12 1.24
CA GLY A 223 -8.65 -43.08 1.56
C GLY A 223 -8.83 -43.94 2.80
N GLN A 224 -10.09 -44.36 3.13
CA GLN A 224 -10.27 -45.35 4.20
C GLN A 224 -11.56 -46.15 4.00
N THR A 225 -11.63 -46.98 2.97
CA THR A 225 -12.50 -48.13 2.96
C THR A 225 -11.96 -49.15 1.97
N ARG A 226 -11.04 -50.03 2.41
CA ARG A 226 -10.85 -51.39 1.88
C ARG A 226 -9.63 -52.04 2.51
N ARG A 227 -9.85 -52.60 3.69
CA ARG A 227 -9.05 -53.77 4.19
C ARG A 227 -9.68 -54.29 5.50
N LYS A 228 -10.81 -55.00 5.38
CA LYS A 228 -11.22 -56.03 6.32
C LYS A 228 -11.94 -57.10 5.50
N GLY A 229 -11.29 -58.25 5.35
CA GLY A 229 -11.90 -59.41 4.72
C GLY A 229 -10.91 -60.35 4.10
N ALA A 230 -10.04 -61.03 4.91
CA ALA A 230 -9.43 -62.30 4.54
C ALA A 230 -8.51 -62.81 5.67
N ARG A 231 -9.10 -63.40 6.69
CA ARG A 231 -8.39 -64.38 7.52
C ARG A 231 -9.40 -65.16 8.41
N ALA A 232 -9.97 -66.17 7.81
CA ALA A 232 -10.54 -67.27 8.56
C ALA A 232 -10.69 -68.47 7.63
N LYS A 233 -9.72 -69.35 7.63
CA LYS A 233 -9.86 -70.77 7.34
C LYS A 233 -8.47 -71.40 7.23
N GLN A 234 -7.99 -71.94 8.30
CA GLN A 234 -7.26 -73.21 8.29
C GLN A 234 -6.77 -73.49 9.73
N LYS A 235 -7.57 -74.24 10.48
CA LYS A 235 -7.11 -75.17 11.52
C LYS A 235 -8.10 -76.34 11.52
N GLY A 236 -7.59 -77.47 11.08
CA GLY A 236 -8.24 -78.74 11.16
C GLY A 236 -7.37 -79.82 10.57
N LYS A 237 -6.90 -80.71 11.47
CA LYS A 237 -6.23 -82.00 11.29
C LYS A 237 -4.70 -81.97 11.30
N ALA A 238 -4.13 -82.45 12.35
CA ALA A 238 -3.84 -83.78 12.90
C ALA A 238 -3.09 -83.51 14.19
#